data_969ab0c7703ecf6d88c3e3bb57549c4c
#
_entry.id   969ab0c7703ecf6d88c3e3bb57549c4c
#
_cell.length_a   1.000
_cell.length_b   1.000
_cell.length_c   1.000
_cell.angle_alpha   90.00
_cell.angle_beta   90.00
_cell.angle_gamma   90.00
#
_symmetry.space_group_name_H-M   'P 1'
#
loop_
_entity.id
_entity.type
_entity.pdbx_description
1 polymer ?
#
loop_
_entity_poly.entity_id
_entity_poly.type
_entity_poly.pdbx_seq_one_letter_code
_entity_poly.pdbx_strand_id
1 'polypeptide(L)'
;MRPTSRRMVLGSGVALLALGLTHRSQARPYRLPSAAAMAADRLRPQYHLIAPYGWMNDPCGPVWVNGRYHMFYQWGPDKAAFGNIHWGHATSPDLVHWHHEPVAMSPVPGGPDAIGVFSGCVVIVEDQAIAFYTGIEPSVQCTATSDLQMMHWKQNPVPVLSEPPPGLHVDGFRDPLVWKDHEGWHMLLGANVRQSKFGPGGVILKYDSENLIDWTYRTLFYGPTHQAGAYDDAMECPDFFALGDTWVLIYSLGSTVYYASGIYSEGAFHPRIIQPLGYGSFYAGRTMLDEHGRRVLWGWVPEKPERSHGAMEAGWSGVMSLPRVLTADGDAALRLAPHPNLTALEGPHFRQLTPSSWAAPDGPNGRIRLTFIGTEAGRLTFGGEGPFLELDYDPYRPGKELMANGDSAPLPLAARNMLDIFVDGSVVEIFTSSGVCLTTRAYGNTDAAFKLSLEGTFREAVVSARAMNPISPDRLTSSPV
;
A
#
# COMPACT_ATOMS: atom_id res chain seq x y z
N MET A 1 -1.77 51.24 -11.90
CA MET A 1 -0.79 50.19 -11.55
C MET A 1 -1.05 49.79 -10.10
N ARG A 2 -1.66 48.66 -9.86
CA ARG A 2 -1.92 48.10 -8.50
C ARG A 2 -1.18 46.77 -8.41
N PRO A 3 -0.44 46.48 -7.34
CA PRO A 3 0.23 45.24 -7.18
C PRO A 3 -0.74 44.17 -6.66
N THR A 4 -0.75 43.01 -7.30
CA THR A 4 -1.50 41.82 -6.90
C THR A 4 -0.81 41.12 -5.73
N SER A 5 -1.56 40.84 -4.69
CA SER A 5 -1.15 40.23 -3.45
C SER A 5 -0.85 38.70 -3.63
N ARG A 6 0.33 38.31 -3.21
CA ARG A 6 0.69 36.89 -2.93
C ARG A 6 -0.15 36.39 -1.76
N ARG A 7 -0.95 35.37 -1.97
CA ARG A 7 -1.53 34.57 -0.87
C ARG A 7 -0.50 33.53 -0.44
N MET A 8 0.13 33.81 0.68
CA MET A 8 0.89 32.87 1.47
C MET A 8 -0.11 32.05 2.28
N VAL A 9 -0.17 30.74 2.09
CA VAL A 9 -0.91 29.84 2.96
C VAL A 9 0.03 29.55 4.14
N LEU A 10 -0.11 30.36 5.19
CA LEU A 10 0.49 30.11 6.49
C LEU A 10 -0.44 29.18 7.28
N GLY A 11 0.13 28.06 7.75
CA GLY A 11 -0.51 27.19 8.71
C GLY A 11 -0.97 27.96 9.93
N SER A 12 -2.19 27.68 10.36
CA SER A 12 -2.88 28.34 11.46
C SER A 12 -2.23 28.01 12.80
N GLY A 13 -1.25 28.83 13.20
CA GLY A 13 -0.85 28.97 14.58
C GLY A 13 -1.78 29.96 15.27
N VAL A 14 -2.74 29.51 16.06
CA VAL A 14 -3.54 30.36 16.92
C VAL A 14 -2.69 30.74 18.14
N ALA A 15 -2.20 31.99 18.13
CA ALA A 15 -1.67 32.62 19.33
C ALA A 15 -2.84 33.11 20.19
N LEU A 16 -3.22 32.37 21.18
CA LEU A 16 -4.10 32.82 22.26
C LEU A 16 -3.25 33.48 23.35
N LEU A 17 -3.39 34.79 23.48
CA LEU A 17 -2.90 35.55 24.64
C LEU A 17 -3.62 35.09 25.90
N ALA A 18 -2.83 34.64 26.89
CA ALA A 18 -3.27 34.16 28.17
C ALA A 18 -3.78 35.28 29.09
N LEU A 19 -4.97 35.09 29.65
CA LEU A 19 -5.31 35.56 30.97
C LEU A 19 -5.72 34.37 31.83
N GLY A 20 -4.96 34.17 32.89
CA GLY A 20 -4.82 32.98 33.68
C GLY A 20 -6.11 32.34 34.22
N LEU A 21 -6.12 31.04 34.02
CA LEU A 21 -6.55 30.04 35.02
C LEU A 21 -5.89 28.73 34.57
N THR A 22 -4.79 28.36 35.20
CA THR A 22 -4.02 27.15 34.91
C THR A 22 -4.77 25.92 35.43
N HIS A 23 -5.75 25.43 34.69
CA HIS A 23 -6.06 24.02 34.70
C HIS A 23 -5.16 23.37 33.66
N ARG A 24 -3.94 23.00 34.05
CA ARG A 24 -3.18 21.98 33.33
C ARG A 24 -4.00 20.68 33.41
N SER A 25 -4.87 20.48 32.43
CA SER A 25 -5.33 19.16 32.08
C SER A 25 -4.06 18.38 31.70
N GLN A 26 -3.53 17.59 32.64
CA GLN A 26 -2.51 16.59 32.31
C GLN A 26 -3.23 15.62 31.38
N ALA A 27 -3.01 15.77 30.06
CA ALA A 27 -3.43 14.80 29.11
C ALA A 27 -2.86 13.45 29.58
N ARG A 28 -3.73 12.49 29.87
CA ARG A 28 -3.27 11.15 30.24
C ARG A 28 -2.36 10.63 29.15
N PRO A 29 -1.21 10.03 29.47
CA PRO A 29 -0.35 9.44 28.45
C PRO A 29 -1.17 8.42 27.66
N TYR A 30 -1.05 8.47 26.34
CA TYR A 30 -1.69 7.50 25.46
C TYR A 30 -1.27 6.08 25.89
N ARG A 31 -2.25 5.18 25.97
CA ARG A 31 -2.01 3.76 26.24
C ARG A 31 -2.67 2.95 25.12
N LEU A 32 -1.90 2.06 24.54
CA LEU A 32 -2.44 1.07 23.60
C LEU A 32 -3.54 0.24 24.30
N PRO A 33 -4.63 -0.09 23.59
CA PRO A 33 -5.60 -1.07 24.05
C PRO A 33 -4.94 -2.44 24.30
N SER A 34 -5.59 -3.27 25.10
CA SER A 34 -5.12 -4.65 25.28
C SER A 34 -5.24 -5.44 23.98
N ALA A 35 -4.42 -6.49 23.84
CA ALA A 35 -4.52 -7.42 22.71
C ALA A 35 -5.95 -7.99 22.56
N ALA A 36 -6.60 -8.33 23.69
CA ALA A 36 -7.98 -8.82 23.68
C ALA A 36 -8.98 -7.77 23.16
N ALA A 37 -8.81 -6.48 23.49
CA ALA A 37 -9.65 -5.42 22.97
C ALA A 37 -9.45 -5.23 21.45
N MET A 38 -8.20 -5.27 20.98
CA MET A 38 -7.90 -5.19 19.55
C MET A 38 -8.42 -6.41 18.77
N ALA A 39 -8.30 -7.62 19.33
CA ALA A 39 -8.84 -8.84 18.72
C ALA A 39 -10.39 -8.83 18.65
N ALA A 40 -11.06 -8.15 19.59
CA ALA A 40 -12.51 -8.00 19.62
C ALA A 40 -13.02 -6.92 18.64
N ASP A 41 -12.15 -6.04 18.14
CA ASP A 41 -12.53 -5.00 17.17
C ASP A 41 -12.90 -5.64 15.82
N ARG A 42 -14.18 -5.62 15.47
CA ARG A 42 -14.69 -6.20 14.23
C ARG A 42 -14.30 -5.42 12.97
N LEU A 43 -13.84 -4.18 13.10
CA LEU A 43 -13.30 -3.38 12.01
C LEU A 43 -11.84 -3.71 11.72
N ARG A 44 -11.13 -4.36 12.67
CA ARG A 44 -9.77 -4.82 12.46
C ARG A 44 -9.75 -5.99 11.48
N PRO A 45 -8.94 -5.90 10.39
CA PRO A 45 -8.79 -7.00 9.43
C PRO A 45 -8.31 -8.29 10.09
N GLN A 46 -8.77 -9.44 9.56
CA GLN A 46 -8.55 -10.77 10.09
C GLN A 46 -7.68 -11.63 9.17
N TYR A 47 -7.61 -11.28 7.88
CA TYR A 47 -6.84 -12.02 6.90
C TYR A 47 -5.96 -11.14 5.98
N HIS A 48 -5.96 -9.83 6.16
CA HIS A 48 -4.88 -8.98 5.67
C HIS A 48 -3.71 -8.97 6.65
N LEU A 49 -2.48 -8.79 6.17
CA LEU A 49 -1.35 -8.52 7.04
C LEU A 49 -1.51 -7.13 7.65
N ILE A 50 -1.56 -7.08 8.96
CA ILE A 50 -1.64 -5.85 9.75
C ILE A 50 -0.62 -5.91 10.89
N ALA A 51 0.02 -4.79 11.24
CA ALA A 51 0.91 -4.72 12.38
C ALA A 51 0.19 -5.16 13.68
N PRO A 52 0.90 -5.74 14.66
CA PRO A 52 0.28 -6.18 15.90
C PRO A 52 -0.51 -5.06 16.60
N TYR A 53 -0.01 -3.84 16.54
CA TYR A 53 -0.59 -2.62 17.08
C TYR A 53 0.08 -1.39 16.47
N GLY A 54 -0.43 -0.20 16.77
CA GLY A 54 0.16 1.06 16.37
C GLY A 54 -0.14 1.43 14.92
N TRP A 55 0.80 2.09 14.28
CA TRP A 55 0.70 2.55 12.90
C TRP A 55 1.42 1.60 11.94
N MET A 56 0.81 1.33 10.80
CA MET A 56 1.43 0.60 9.69
C MET A 56 1.22 1.36 8.39
N ASN A 57 2.29 1.48 7.59
CA ASN A 57 2.19 2.02 6.23
C ASN A 57 3.00 1.18 5.24
N ASP A 58 3.93 1.73 4.49
CA ASP A 58 4.54 1.17 3.30
C ASP A 58 5.09 -0.25 3.44
N PRO A 59 4.85 -1.13 2.47
CA PRO A 59 5.62 -2.36 2.32
C PRO A 59 7.08 -2.02 1.99
N CYS A 60 8.01 -2.64 2.69
CA CYS A 60 9.44 -2.47 2.53
C CYS A 60 10.09 -3.80 2.21
N GLY A 61 10.85 -3.87 1.13
CA GLY A 61 11.67 -5.02 0.76
C GLY A 61 11.01 -6.40 0.80
N PRO A 62 9.80 -6.60 0.25
CA PRO A 62 9.21 -7.93 0.21
C PRO A 62 10.09 -8.86 -0.62
N VAL A 63 10.37 -10.07 -0.09
CA VAL A 63 11.29 -11.02 -0.75
C VAL A 63 10.93 -12.46 -0.40
N TRP A 64 11.10 -13.37 -1.36
CA TRP A 64 11.04 -14.81 -1.14
C TRP A 64 12.45 -15.40 -1.14
N VAL A 65 12.80 -16.08 -0.06
CA VAL A 65 14.11 -16.71 0.10
C VAL A 65 14.01 -17.93 1.04
N ASN A 66 14.74 -18.98 0.73
CA ASN A 66 14.80 -20.22 1.55
C ASN A 66 13.43 -20.82 1.87
N GLY A 67 12.48 -20.76 0.90
CA GLY A 67 11.14 -21.33 1.05
C GLY A 67 10.21 -20.52 1.95
N ARG A 68 10.53 -19.27 2.23
CA ARG A 68 9.72 -18.38 3.06
C ARG A 68 9.61 -16.99 2.45
N TYR A 69 8.44 -16.39 2.54
CA TYR A 69 8.19 -15.00 2.21
C TYR A 69 8.49 -14.13 3.41
N HIS A 70 9.21 -13.04 3.18
CA HIS A 70 9.47 -11.99 4.16
C HIS A 70 8.81 -10.70 3.69
N MET A 71 8.11 -10.02 4.58
CA MET A 71 7.54 -8.70 4.39
C MET A 71 8.04 -7.80 5.51
N PHE A 72 8.74 -6.75 5.13
CA PHE A 72 9.02 -5.65 6.04
C PHE A 72 8.04 -4.53 5.77
N TYR A 73 7.78 -3.70 6.78
CA TYR A 73 6.83 -2.60 6.65
C TYR A 73 7.17 -1.48 7.61
N GLN A 74 6.86 -0.25 7.25
CA GLN A 74 6.96 0.87 8.17
C GLN A 74 5.99 0.66 9.34
N TRP A 75 6.50 0.75 10.56
CA TRP A 75 5.77 0.51 11.79
C TRP A 75 6.04 1.59 12.83
N GLY A 76 5.00 2.26 13.30
CA GLY A 76 5.03 3.18 14.45
C GLY A 76 4.44 2.50 15.68
N PRO A 77 5.28 1.95 16.61
CA PRO A 77 4.79 1.14 17.74
C PRO A 77 4.10 1.97 18.83
N ASP A 78 4.39 3.25 18.95
CA ASP A 78 3.98 4.05 20.08
C ASP A 78 2.48 4.35 20.13
N LYS A 79 1.87 4.48 18.95
CA LYS A 79 0.45 4.87 18.79
C LYS A 79 -0.04 4.58 17.37
N ALA A 80 -1.36 4.54 17.19
CA ALA A 80 -1.98 4.37 15.88
C ALA A 80 -1.97 5.67 15.05
N ALA A 81 -0.82 6.34 14.99
CA ALA A 81 -0.55 7.53 14.19
C ALA A 81 0.91 7.56 13.77
N PHE A 82 1.18 8.19 12.62
CA PHE A 82 2.54 8.31 12.09
C PHE A 82 3.53 8.93 13.08
N GLY A 83 4.73 8.38 13.15
CA GLY A 83 5.86 8.85 13.96
C GLY A 83 6.66 7.70 14.56
N ASN A 84 7.91 7.96 14.94
CA ASN A 84 8.87 6.99 15.48
C ASN A 84 8.90 5.69 14.65
N ILE A 85 9.20 5.83 13.36
CA ILE A 85 9.06 4.74 12.39
C ILE A 85 10.21 3.75 12.47
N HIS A 86 9.85 2.49 12.65
CA HIS A 86 10.66 1.28 12.62
C HIS A 86 10.38 0.48 11.35
N TRP A 87 11.15 -0.57 11.09
CA TRP A 87 10.72 -1.65 10.20
C TRP A 87 10.21 -2.82 11.03
N GLY A 88 8.90 -3.06 10.95
CA GLY A 88 8.30 -4.32 11.39
C GLY A 88 8.67 -5.44 10.41
N HIS A 89 8.56 -6.69 10.84
CA HIS A 89 8.87 -7.86 10.04
C HIS A 89 7.79 -8.93 10.22
N ALA A 90 7.37 -9.52 9.13
CA ALA A 90 6.51 -10.69 9.13
C ALA A 90 6.99 -11.71 8.09
N THR A 91 6.77 -12.99 8.37
CA THR A 91 7.09 -14.10 7.46
C THR A 91 5.85 -14.92 7.14
N SER A 92 5.84 -15.57 5.98
CA SER A 92 4.76 -16.45 5.55
C SER A 92 5.28 -17.61 4.72
N PRO A 93 4.70 -18.82 4.86
CA PRO A 93 4.99 -19.92 3.94
C PRO A 93 4.25 -19.78 2.59
N ASP A 94 3.20 -18.93 2.50
CA ASP A 94 2.25 -18.97 1.38
C ASP A 94 1.64 -17.60 1.00
N LEU A 95 2.21 -16.47 1.47
CA LEU A 95 1.70 -15.09 1.26
C LEU A 95 0.37 -14.77 1.97
N VAL A 96 -0.20 -15.70 2.72
CA VAL A 96 -1.52 -15.59 3.32
C VAL A 96 -1.45 -15.77 4.83
N HIS A 97 -0.82 -16.84 5.32
CA HIS A 97 -0.64 -17.09 6.74
C HIS A 97 0.65 -16.42 7.22
N TRP A 98 0.51 -15.22 7.75
CA TRP A 98 1.61 -14.39 8.23
C TRP A 98 1.89 -14.60 9.71
N HIS A 99 3.17 -14.59 10.05
CA HIS A 99 3.69 -14.60 11.42
C HIS A 99 4.56 -13.37 11.66
N HIS A 100 4.31 -12.63 12.74
CA HIS A 100 5.17 -11.52 13.13
C HIS A 100 6.47 -12.02 13.72
N GLU A 101 7.55 -11.46 13.24
CA GLU A 101 8.92 -11.70 13.69
C GLU A 101 9.41 -10.54 14.58
N PRO A 102 10.58 -10.65 15.23
CA PRO A 102 11.19 -9.52 15.90
C PRO A 102 11.32 -8.30 14.98
N VAL A 103 11.29 -7.10 15.58
CA VAL A 103 11.49 -5.83 14.86
C VAL A 103 12.81 -5.89 14.08
N ALA A 104 12.75 -5.66 12.77
CA ALA A 104 13.94 -5.74 11.93
C ALA A 104 14.91 -4.60 12.22
N MET A 105 14.42 -3.36 12.22
CA MET A 105 15.24 -2.17 12.43
C MET A 105 14.49 -1.13 13.25
N SER A 106 15.22 -0.45 14.12
CA SER A 106 14.72 0.65 14.95
C SER A 106 15.59 1.88 14.75
N PRO A 107 15.06 3.11 14.95
CA PRO A 107 15.87 4.31 14.97
C PRO A 107 17.07 4.19 15.93
N VAL A 108 18.28 4.51 15.47
CA VAL A 108 19.51 4.45 16.27
C VAL A 108 19.84 5.83 16.80
N PRO A 109 19.80 6.08 18.11
CA PRO A 109 20.10 7.40 18.68
C PRO A 109 21.49 7.89 18.25
N GLY A 110 21.54 9.08 17.63
CA GLY A 110 22.78 9.66 17.09
C GLY A 110 23.24 9.06 15.75
N GLY A 111 22.53 8.09 15.21
CA GLY A 111 22.75 7.53 13.87
C GLY A 111 22.08 8.35 12.76
N PRO A 112 22.31 7.96 11.50
CA PRO A 112 21.71 8.62 10.33
C PRO A 112 20.19 8.43 10.23
N ASP A 113 19.63 7.53 11.00
CA ASP A 113 18.20 7.17 11.04
C ASP A 113 17.57 7.42 12.43
N ALA A 114 18.17 8.31 13.23
CA ALA A 114 17.76 8.57 14.61
C ALA A 114 16.31 9.02 14.79
N ILE A 115 15.69 9.58 13.75
CA ILE A 115 14.30 10.06 13.77
C ILE A 115 13.34 9.03 13.15
N GLY A 116 13.83 8.14 12.30
CA GLY A 116 13.00 7.09 11.71
C GLY A 116 13.71 6.30 10.62
N VAL A 117 13.32 5.04 10.49
CA VAL A 117 13.74 4.10 9.45
C VAL A 117 12.63 4.09 8.38
N PHE A 118 12.81 4.88 7.32
CA PHE A 118 11.79 5.04 6.27
C PHE A 118 11.89 3.96 5.20
N SER A 119 11.04 4.06 4.18
CA SER A 119 10.86 3.04 3.15
C SER A 119 12.13 2.71 2.39
N GLY A 120 12.14 1.49 1.83
CA GLY A 120 13.26 0.99 1.07
C GLY A 120 13.03 -0.41 0.49
N CYS A 121 14.12 -1.12 0.19
CA CYS A 121 14.10 -2.45 -0.39
C CYS A 121 15.11 -3.38 0.28
N VAL A 122 14.98 -4.68 0.00
CA VAL A 122 15.96 -5.71 0.38
C VAL A 122 16.47 -6.40 -0.89
N VAL A 123 17.77 -6.56 -1.00
CA VAL A 123 18.42 -7.35 -2.04
C VAL A 123 19.18 -8.53 -1.42
N ILE A 124 19.18 -9.65 -2.14
CA ILE A 124 19.93 -10.84 -1.72
C ILE A 124 21.20 -10.91 -2.54
N VAL A 125 22.33 -10.99 -1.87
CA VAL A 125 23.65 -11.10 -2.46
C VAL A 125 24.36 -12.30 -1.82
N GLU A 126 24.54 -13.36 -2.59
CA GLU A 126 25.09 -14.62 -2.11
C GLU A 126 24.28 -15.16 -0.90
N ASP A 127 24.88 -15.23 0.28
CA ASP A 127 24.30 -15.70 1.53
C ASP A 127 23.91 -14.57 2.50
N GLN A 128 23.80 -13.32 1.99
CA GLN A 128 23.51 -12.13 2.77
C GLN A 128 22.29 -11.39 2.23
N ALA A 129 21.46 -10.89 3.14
CA ALA A 129 20.41 -9.92 2.87
C ALA A 129 20.94 -8.50 3.17
N ILE A 130 20.73 -7.56 2.25
CA ILE A 130 21.10 -6.15 2.39
C ILE A 130 19.84 -5.32 2.22
N ALA A 131 19.46 -4.60 3.27
CA ALA A 131 18.42 -3.58 3.21
C ALA A 131 19.02 -2.24 2.81
N PHE A 132 18.36 -1.55 1.87
CA PHE A 132 18.58 -0.14 1.55
C PHE A 132 17.34 0.62 1.98
N TYR A 133 17.50 1.67 2.78
CA TYR A 133 16.39 2.43 3.34
C TYR A 133 16.75 3.90 3.53
N THR A 134 15.74 4.72 3.77
CA THR A 134 15.99 6.15 4.05
C THR A 134 15.97 6.41 5.54
N GLY A 135 17.10 6.94 6.06
CA GLY A 135 17.12 7.63 7.34
C GLY A 135 16.72 9.08 7.16
N ILE A 136 16.09 9.71 8.14
CA ILE A 136 15.55 11.07 8.02
C ILE A 136 16.13 12.06 9.01
N GLU A 137 16.13 13.33 8.58
CA GLU A 137 16.61 14.54 9.22
C GLU A 137 18.14 14.60 9.40
N PRO A 138 18.88 14.74 8.24
CA PRO A 138 18.41 14.89 6.86
C PRO A 138 18.08 13.54 6.18
N SER A 139 17.33 13.57 5.06
CA SER A 139 17.07 12.36 4.27
C SER A 139 18.39 11.86 3.65
N VAL A 140 18.83 10.67 4.10
CA VAL A 140 20.05 9.99 3.67
C VAL A 140 19.74 8.53 3.34
N GLN A 141 20.53 7.91 2.45
CA GLN A 141 20.28 6.51 2.13
C GLN A 141 21.22 5.63 2.96
N CYS A 142 20.63 4.77 3.75
CA CYS A 142 21.27 3.89 4.71
C CYS A 142 21.26 2.45 4.24
N THR A 143 22.08 1.61 4.86
CA THR A 143 22.07 0.16 4.67
C THR A 143 22.04 -0.58 5.99
N ALA A 144 21.47 -1.78 5.96
CA ALA A 144 21.62 -2.76 7.03
C ALA A 144 21.84 -4.15 6.42
N THR A 145 22.54 -5.02 7.15
CA THR A 145 22.87 -6.37 6.70
C THR A 145 22.35 -7.42 7.66
N SER A 146 21.96 -8.56 7.13
CA SER A 146 21.52 -9.74 7.87
C SER A 146 21.95 -11.01 7.14
N ASP A 147 21.84 -12.16 7.80
CA ASP A 147 21.83 -13.46 7.14
C ASP A 147 20.51 -13.66 6.38
N LEU A 148 20.37 -14.79 5.67
CA LEU A 148 19.16 -15.09 4.90
C LEU A 148 17.94 -15.47 5.75
N GLN A 149 18.07 -15.56 7.07
CA GLN A 149 16.93 -15.69 7.98
C GLN A 149 16.31 -14.34 8.30
N MET A 150 17.09 -13.25 8.17
CA MET A 150 16.65 -11.87 8.35
C MET A 150 16.01 -11.55 9.71
N MET A 151 16.37 -12.32 10.75
CA MET A 151 15.86 -12.10 12.11
C MET A 151 16.63 -11.02 12.85
N HIS A 152 17.89 -10.77 12.48
CA HIS A 152 18.77 -9.80 13.12
C HIS A 152 19.49 -8.94 12.09
N TRP A 153 19.24 -7.64 12.15
CA TRP A 153 19.82 -6.67 11.23
C TRP A 153 20.90 -5.82 11.90
N LYS A 154 21.99 -5.62 11.21
CA LYS A 154 23.05 -4.71 11.60
C LYS A 154 22.98 -3.44 10.75
N GLN A 155 22.48 -2.34 11.31
CA GLN A 155 22.40 -1.04 10.66
C GLN A 155 23.81 -0.44 10.53
N ASN A 156 24.14 0.07 9.33
CA ASN A 156 25.42 0.73 9.06
C ASN A 156 25.35 2.17 9.60
N PRO A 157 26.31 2.61 10.44
CA PRO A 157 26.31 3.97 10.95
C PRO A 157 26.68 5.04 9.90
N VAL A 158 27.18 4.63 8.73
CA VAL A 158 27.55 5.53 7.64
C VAL A 158 26.60 5.36 6.48
N PRO A 159 25.87 6.41 6.07
CA PRO A 159 25.01 6.35 4.89
C PRO A 159 25.82 6.09 3.62
N VAL A 160 25.23 5.35 2.66
CA VAL A 160 25.82 5.16 1.32
C VAL A 160 25.60 6.37 0.41
N LEU A 161 24.57 7.17 0.70
CA LEU A 161 24.33 8.48 0.08
C LEU A 161 23.90 9.47 1.18
N SER A 162 24.72 10.46 1.45
CA SER A 162 24.49 11.46 2.50
C SER A 162 23.82 12.73 2.00
N GLU A 163 23.77 12.94 0.69
CA GLU A 163 23.18 14.14 0.07
C GLU A 163 22.67 13.85 -1.34
N PRO A 164 21.72 14.66 -1.83
CA PRO A 164 21.29 14.63 -3.23
C PRO A 164 22.43 15.00 -4.20
N PRO A 165 22.25 14.75 -5.53
CA PRO A 165 23.26 15.09 -6.53
C PRO A 165 23.56 16.59 -6.54
N PRO A 166 24.84 16.98 -6.61
CA PRO A 166 25.22 18.38 -6.65
C PRO A 166 24.61 19.10 -7.87
N GLY A 167 24.12 20.32 -7.65
CA GLY A 167 23.51 21.14 -8.69
C GLY A 167 22.04 20.88 -8.97
N LEU A 168 21.42 19.90 -8.30
CA LEU A 168 19.97 19.71 -8.27
C LEU A 168 19.40 20.20 -6.92
N HIS A 169 18.40 21.08 -6.99
CA HIS A 169 17.63 21.44 -5.80
C HIS A 169 16.55 20.37 -5.59
N VAL A 170 16.86 19.40 -4.73
CA VAL A 170 16.05 18.20 -4.49
C VAL A 170 15.40 18.29 -3.10
N ASP A 171 14.10 18.08 -3.06
CA ASP A 171 13.33 17.87 -1.85
C ASP A 171 12.82 16.42 -1.83
N GLY A 172 12.64 15.81 -0.65
CA GLY A 172 12.04 14.47 -0.53
C GLY A 172 12.88 13.34 -1.14
N PHE A 173 14.18 13.36 -0.98
CA PHE A 173 15.14 12.36 -1.45
C PHE A 173 15.06 11.06 -0.64
N ARG A 174 14.29 10.04 -1.16
CA ARG A 174 13.93 8.85 -0.37
C ARG A 174 13.52 7.62 -1.17
N ASP A 175 13.23 6.53 -0.46
CA ASP A 175 12.62 5.28 -0.89
C ASP A 175 13.46 4.48 -1.90
N PRO A 176 14.70 4.09 -1.56
CA PRO A 176 15.59 3.40 -2.48
C PRO A 176 14.98 2.08 -2.97
N LEU A 177 15.12 1.85 -4.28
CA LEU A 177 15.00 0.56 -4.93
C LEU A 177 16.33 0.19 -5.54
N VAL A 178 16.85 -0.99 -5.24
CA VAL A 178 18.12 -1.50 -5.78
C VAL A 178 17.88 -2.78 -6.57
N TRP A 179 18.49 -2.87 -7.75
CA TRP A 179 18.50 -4.09 -8.56
C TRP A 179 19.85 -4.27 -9.27
N LYS A 180 20.08 -5.44 -9.82
CA LYS A 180 21.26 -5.77 -10.61
C LYS A 180 20.86 -6.20 -12.01
N ASP A 181 21.62 -5.73 -13.00
CA ASP A 181 21.58 -6.25 -14.37
C ASP A 181 23.02 -6.54 -14.88
N HIS A 182 23.21 -6.64 -16.19
CA HIS A 182 24.50 -6.93 -16.82
C HIS A 182 25.48 -5.76 -16.72
N GLU A 183 25.00 -4.54 -16.49
CA GLU A 183 25.82 -3.33 -16.34
C GLU A 183 26.30 -3.11 -14.88
N GLY A 184 25.70 -3.82 -13.91
CA GLY A 184 26.06 -3.69 -12.49
C GLY A 184 24.85 -3.47 -11.60
N TRP A 185 25.06 -2.79 -10.47
CA TRP A 185 24.03 -2.42 -9.51
C TRP A 185 23.47 -1.04 -9.82
N HIS A 186 22.17 -0.92 -9.72
CA HIS A 186 21.43 0.31 -9.94
C HIS A 186 20.58 0.63 -8.72
N MET A 187 20.38 1.94 -8.44
CA MET A 187 19.47 2.42 -7.41
C MET A 187 18.56 3.48 -8.03
N LEU A 188 17.27 3.36 -7.79
CA LEU A 188 16.29 4.43 -8.01
C LEU A 188 15.92 5.07 -6.68
N LEU A 189 15.74 6.40 -6.70
CA LEU A 189 15.28 7.19 -5.57
C LEU A 189 14.18 8.13 -6.01
N GLY A 190 13.12 8.19 -5.21
CA GLY A 190 12.08 9.19 -5.36
C GLY A 190 12.53 10.57 -4.87
N ALA A 191 12.05 11.61 -5.52
CA ALA A 191 12.37 12.98 -5.17
C ALA A 191 11.36 13.98 -5.75
N ASN A 192 11.48 15.24 -5.32
CA ASN A 192 10.91 16.40 -6.00
C ASN A 192 12.04 17.36 -6.38
N VAL A 193 11.97 17.96 -7.55
CA VAL A 193 12.93 18.96 -8.00
C VAL A 193 12.24 20.25 -8.41
N ARG A 194 12.83 21.39 -8.05
CA ARG A 194 12.28 22.70 -8.42
C ARG A 194 12.52 23.05 -9.88
N GLN A 195 13.55 22.46 -10.49
CA GLN A 195 13.89 22.64 -11.89
C GLN A 195 14.60 21.41 -12.46
N SER A 196 14.15 20.90 -13.60
CA SER A 196 14.79 19.79 -14.31
C SER A 196 14.56 19.89 -15.82
N LYS A 197 15.20 18.99 -16.60
CA LYS A 197 14.92 18.82 -18.03
C LYS A 197 13.47 18.42 -18.34
N PHE A 198 12.75 17.94 -17.35
CA PHE A 198 11.33 17.58 -17.43
C PHE A 198 10.39 18.66 -16.86
N GLY A 199 10.92 19.77 -16.35
CA GLY A 199 10.18 20.77 -15.59
C GLY A 199 10.32 20.54 -14.06
N PRO A 200 9.61 21.35 -13.23
CA PRO A 200 9.53 21.14 -11.79
C PRO A 200 8.58 19.98 -11.46
N GLY A 201 8.80 19.31 -10.33
CA GLY A 201 7.90 18.31 -9.78
C GLY A 201 8.58 17.01 -9.36
N GLY A 202 7.77 15.97 -9.13
CA GLY A 202 8.24 14.65 -8.74
C GLY A 202 9.11 14.01 -9.82
N VAL A 203 10.22 13.41 -9.41
CA VAL A 203 11.18 12.74 -10.29
C VAL A 203 11.71 11.46 -9.66
N ILE A 204 12.25 10.57 -10.50
CA ILE A 204 13.04 9.42 -10.08
C ILE A 204 14.48 9.65 -10.51
N LEU A 205 15.40 9.56 -9.55
CA LEU A 205 16.85 9.67 -9.74
C LEU A 205 17.45 8.28 -9.92
N LYS A 206 18.45 8.12 -10.81
CA LYS A 206 19.21 6.87 -10.99
C LYS A 206 20.66 7.05 -10.56
N TYR A 207 21.14 6.07 -9.80
CA TYR A 207 22.54 5.89 -9.41
C TYR A 207 23.01 4.50 -9.83
N ASP A 208 24.31 4.36 -10.05
CA ASP A 208 24.97 3.08 -10.33
C ASP A 208 26.09 2.82 -9.33
N SER A 209 26.36 1.53 -9.07
CA SER A 209 27.42 1.05 -8.20
C SER A 209 28.00 -0.27 -8.70
N GLU A 210 29.28 -0.50 -8.45
CA GLU A 210 29.94 -1.79 -8.68
C GLU A 210 29.92 -2.68 -7.42
N ASN A 211 29.78 -2.07 -6.22
CA ASN A 211 30.04 -2.73 -4.93
C ASN A 211 28.95 -2.52 -3.86
N LEU A 212 27.81 -1.85 -4.20
CA LEU A 212 26.71 -1.53 -3.29
C LEU A 212 27.06 -0.51 -2.18
N ILE A 213 28.28 0.04 -2.20
CA ILE A 213 28.80 1.01 -1.20
C ILE A 213 28.97 2.38 -1.84
N ASP A 214 29.68 2.41 -2.96
CA ASP A 214 30.01 3.64 -3.68
C ASP A 214 29.00 3.84 -4.80
N TRP A 215 28.17 4.87 -4.69
CA TRP A 215 27.09 5.17 -5.64
C TRP A 215 27.39 6.43 -6.44
N THR A 216 27.25 6.34 -7.74
CA THR A 216 27.46 7.46 -8.66
C THR A 216 26.15 7.87 -9.30
N TYR A 217 25.76 9.13 -9.14
CA TYR A 217 24.60 9.68 -9.85
C TYR A 217 24.79 9.61 -11.37
N ARG A 218 23.75 9.16 -12.06
CA ARG A 218 23.75 9.04 -13.53
C ARG A 218 22.83 10.03 -14.21
N THR A 219 21.56 10.03 -13.81
CA THR A 219 20.56 10.82 -14.53
C THR A 219 19.28 10.99 -13.72
N LEU A 220 18.46 11.94 -14.16
CA LEU A 220 17.03 11.90 -13.93
C LEU A 220 16.46 10.77 -14.81
N PHE A 221 16.08 9.66 -14.17
CA PHE A 221 15.62 8.44 -14.83
C PHE A 221 14.21 8.61 -15.40
N TYR A 222 13.31 9.19 -14.59
CA TYR A 222 11.93 9.45 -14.95
C TYR A 222 11.51 10.79 -14.36
N GLY A 223 10.65 11.53 -15.03
CA GLY A 223 10.32 12.90 -14.63
C GLY A 223 8.86 13.26 -14.81
N PRO A 224 8.49 14.51 -14.45
CA PRO A 224 7.12 14.95 -14.43
C PRO A 224 6.48 14.70 -15.79
N THR A 225 5.52 13.82 -15.78
CA THR A 225 4.54 13.74 -16.83
C THR A 225 3.48 14.79 -16.51
N HIS A 226 2.72 15.26 -17.50
CA HIS A 226 1.67 16.28 -17.35
C HIS A 226 0.49 15.82 -16.47
N GLN A 227 0.79 15.16 -15.33
CA GLN A 227 -0.20 14.69 -14.37
C GLN A 227 -0.57 15.85 -13.43
N ALA A 228 -1.87 16.07 -13.25
CA ALA A 228 -2.36 17.10 -12.34
C ALA A 228 -1.83 16.82 -10.90
N GLY A 229 -1.22 17.83 -10.26
CA GLY A 229 -0.64 17.72 -8.92
C GLY A 229 0.85 17.37 -8.89
N ALA A 230 1.49 17.09 -10.02
CA ALA A 230 2.89 16.64 -10.06
C ALA A 230 3.94 17.70 -9.64
N TYR A 231 3.53 18.97 -9.48
CA TYR A 231 4.50 20.06 -9.30
C TYR A 231 4.97 20.26 -7.86
N ASP A 232 4.18 19.85 -6.86
CA ASP A 232 4.48 20.11 -5.46
C ASP A 232 4.86 18.84 -4.67
N ASP A 233 4.56 17.64 -5.21
CA ASP A 233 4.78 16.37 -4.54
C ASP A 233 6.01 15.63 -5.08
N ALA A 234 6.73 14.92 -4.19
CA ALA A 234 7.77 13.98 -4.61
C ALA A 234 7.14 12.74 -5.25
N MET A 235 7.81 12.13 -6.24
CA MET A 235 7.56 10.74 -6.56
C MET A 235 8.11 9.87 -5.43
N GLU A 236 7.32 8.92 -4.95
CA GLU A 236 7.66 8.06 -3.81
C GLU A 236 7.65 6.60 -4.19
N CYS A 237 8.36 5.78 -3.43
CA CYS A 237 8.32 4.31 -3.51
C CYS A 237 8.51 3.77 -4.94
N PRO A 238 9.54 4.18 -5.69
CA PRO A 238 9.78 3.64 -7.03
C PRO A 238 10.01 2.13 -6.96
N ASP A 239 9.38 1.38 -7.87
CA ASP A 239 9.60 -0.06 -8.06
C ASP A 239 9.75 -0.35 -9.54
N PHE A 240 10.89 -0.94 -9.97
CA PHE A 240 11.27 -1.08 -11.37
C PHE A 240 11.71 -2.50 -11.69
N PHE A 241 11.05 -3.15 -12.67
CA PHE A 241 11.29 -4.54 -12.99
C PHE A 241 10.84 -4.91 -14.41
N ALA A 242 11.38 -6.02 -14.92
CA ALA A 242 10.89 -6.65 -16.13
C ALA A 242 9.63 -7.50 -15.85
N LEU A 243 8.65 -7.44 -16.74
CA LEU A 243 7.43 -8.23 -16.71
C LEU A 243 7.13 -8.76 -18.13
N GLY A 244 7.54 -9.99 -18.42
CA GLY A 244 7.57 -10.50 -19.79
C GLY A 244 8.49 -9.65 -20.67
N ASP A 245 7.98 -9.17 -21.80
CA ASP A 245 8.73 -8.36 -22.77
C ASP A 245 8.68 -6.85 -22.47
N THR A 246 8.04 -6.44 -21.38
CA THR A 246 7.94 -5.03 -21.01
C THR A 246 8.67 -4.75 -19.70
N TRP A 247 9.12 -3.52 -19.52
CA TRP A 247 9.61 -2.99 -18.25
C TRP A 247 8.54 -2.13 -17.60
N VAL A 248 8.46 -2.20 -16.30
CA VAL A 248 7.46 -1.50 -15.50
C VAL A 248 8.14 -0.68 -14.42
N LEU A 249 7.74 0.59 -14.33
CA LEU A 249 8.04 1.47 -13.21
C LEU A 249 6.73 1.74 -12.46
N ILE A 250 6.64 1.34 -11.20
CA ILE A 250 5.56 1.73 -10.27
C ILE A 250 6.09 2.89 -9.42
N TYR A 251 5.25 3.86 -9.13
CA TYR A 251 5.56 4.97 -8.24
C TYR A 251 4.28 5.56 -7.64
N SER A 252 4.42 6.20 -6.48
CA SER A 252 3.34 6.92 -5.83
C SER A 252 3.52 8.43 -6.04
N LEU A 253 2.44 9.14 -6.32
CA LEU A 253 2.45 10.60 -6.50
C LEU A 253 1.14 11.19 -5.98
N GLY A 254 1.22 12.14 -5.06
CA GLY A 254 0.06 12.67 -4.36
C GLY A 254 -0.65 11.58 -3.57
N SER A 255 -1.87 11.22 -3.94
CA SER A 255 -2.65 10.15 -3.31
C SER A 255 -2.83 8.90 -4.18
N THR A 256 -2.08 8.79 -5.29
CA THR A 256 -2.31 7.76 -6.31
C THR A 256 -1.04 6.98 -6.60
N VAL A 257 -1.16 5.66 -6.73
CA VAL A 257 -0.11 4.81 -7.28
C VAL A 257 -0.30 4.74 -8.79
N TYR A 258 0.76 5.07 -9.52
CA TYR A 258 0.84 4.99 -10.97
C TYR A 258 1.78 3.89 -11.41
N TYR A 259 1.61 3.45 -12.63
CA TYR A 259 2.62 2.72 -13.34
C TYR A 259 2.96 3.36 -14.68
N ALA A 260 4.19 3.22 -15.09
CA ALA A 260 4.64 3.42 -16.46
C ALA A 260 5.17 2.07 -16.98
N SER A 261 4.73 1.65 -18.17
CA SER A 261 5.24 0.43 -18.82
C SER A 261 5.80 0.75 -20.19
N GLY A 262 6.89 0.06 -20.59
CA GLY A 262 7.57 0.37 -21.82
C GLY A 262 8.86 -0.43 -22.03
N ILE A 263 9.86 0.19 -22.66
CA ILE A 263 11.14 -0.42 -22.99
C ILE A 263 12.24 0.18 -22.10
N TYR A 264 13.10 -0.67 -21.56
CA TYR A 264 14.36 -0.27 -20.94
C TYR A 264 15.51 -0.76 -21.80
N SER A 265 16.32 0.14 -22.29
CA SER A 265 17.49 -0.16 -23.12
C SER A 265 18.55 0.93 -22.94
N GLU A 266 19.82 0.54 -23.00
CA GLU A 266 20.97 1.47 -22.90
C GLU A 266 20.90 2.36 -21.64
N GLY A 267 20.43 1.78 -20.52
CA GLY A 267 20.28 2.50 -19.24
C GLY A 267 19.14 3.51 -19.18
N ALA A 268 18.31 3.65 -20.24
CA ALA A 268 17.18 4.58 -20.32
C ALA A 268 15.83 3.85 -20.38
N PHE A 269 14.84 4.40 -19.67
CA PHE A 269 13.47 3.90 -19.70
C PHE A 269 12.59 4.76 -20.63
N HIS A 270 11.92 4.11 -21.56
CA HIS A 270 11.03 4.71 -22.56
C HIS A 270 9.59 4.21 -22.33
N PRO A 271 8.78 4.93 -21.53
CA PRO A 271 7.42 4.53 -21.25
C PRO A 271 6.52 4.66 -22.48
N ARG A 272 5.61 3.71 -22.66
CA ARG A 272 4.54 3.72 -23.68
C ARG A 272 3.17 3.98 -23.07
N ILE A 273 2.95 3.44 -21.87
CA ILE A 273 1.71 3.59 -21.10
C ILE A 273 2.05 4.23 -19.77
N ILE A 274 1.21 5.16 -19.32
CA ILE A 274 1.24 5.73 -17.97
C ILE A 274 -0.21 5.80 -17.50
N GLN A 275 -0.53 5.06 -16.43
CA GLN A 275 -1.89 4.97 -15.88
C GLN A 275 -1.87 4.79 -14.36
N PRO A 276 -2.97 5.09 -13.67
CA PRO A 276 -3.18 4.65 -12.30
C PRO A 276 -3.14 3.11 -12.22
N LEU A 277 -2.47 2.59 -11.19
CA LEU A 277 -2.44 1.16 -10.87
C LEU A 277 -3.38 0.83 -9.70
N GLY A 278 -3.46 1.70 -8.70
CA GLY A 278 -4.34 1.60 -7.55
C GLY A 278 -5.47 2.62 -7.62
N TYR A 279 -6.67 2.19 -7.26
CA TYR A 279 -7.85 3.05 -7.15
C TYR A 279 -8.37 3.03 -5.72
N GLY A 280 -8.78 4.20 -5.21
CA GLY A 280 -9.23 4.40 -3.84
C GLY A 280 -8.11 4.35 -2.81
N SER A 281 -8.31 3.66 -1.70
CA SER A 281 -7.37 3.59 -0.57
C SER A 281 -6.23 2.59 -0.84
N PHE A 282 -5.28 2.92 -1.73
CA PHE A 282 -4.11 2.10 -2.04
C PHE A 282 -2.90 2.98 -2.34
N TYR A 283 -1.77 2.78 -1.64
CA TYR A 283 -0.57 3.60 -1.76
C TYR A 283 0.73 2.80 -1.58
N ALA A 284 1.88 3.38 -1.95
CA ALA A 284 3.23 2.85 -1.74
C ALA A 284 3.44 1.44 -2.32
N GLY A 285 3.05 1.23 -3.59
CA GLY A 285 3.13 -0.08 -4.24
C GLY A 285 4.55 -0.65 -4.30
N ARG A 286 4.76 -1.90 -3.84
CA ARG A 286 6.02 -2.67 -3.94
C ARG A 286 5.75 -4.07 -4.44
N THR A 287 6.67 -4.64 -5.20
CA THR A 287 6.51 -5.97 -5.77
C THR A 287 7.62 -6.93 -5.35
N MET A 288 7.32 -8.22 -5.45
CA MET A 288 8.25 -9.32 -5.31
C MET A 288 7.93 -10.42 -6.31
N LEU A 289 8.84 -11.36 -6.52
CA LEU A 289 8.52 -12.64 -7.17
C LEU A 289 8.10 -13.67 -6.13
N ASP A 290 7.05 -14.42 -6.42
CA ASP A 290 6.71 -15.59 -5.63
C ASP A 290 7.56 -16.82 -6.00
N GLU A 291 7.36 -17.93 -5.31
CA GLU A 291 8.05 -19.19 -5.54
C GLU A 291 7.87 -19.78 -6.95
N HIS A 292 6.85 -19.32 -7.68
CA HIS A 292 6.55 -19.70 -9.05
C HIS A 292 6.98 -18.67 -10.10
N GLY A 293 7.68 -17.61 -9.69
CA GLY A 293 8.11 -16.52 -10.55
C GLY A 293 7.00 -15.55 -10.97
N ARG A 294 5.83 -15.58 -10.32
CA ARG A 294 4.79 -14.58 -10.55
C ARG A 294 5.14 -13.28 -9.82
N ARG A 295 4.91 -12.15 -10.49
CA ARG A 295 5.08 -10.84 -9.85
C ARG A 295 3.87 -10.56 -8.96
N VAL A 296 4.12 -10.34 -7.66
CA VAL A 296 3.10 -10.06 -6.65
C VAL A 296 3.27 -8.63 -6.15
N LEU A 297 2.21 -7.83 -6.28
CA LEU A 297 2.13 -6.44 -5.81
C LEU A 297 1.50 -6.39 -4.42
N TRP A 298 2.08 -5.56 -3.57
CA TRP A 298 1.59 -5.14 -2.27
C TRP A 298 1.48 -3.62 -2.21
N GLY A 299 0.65 -3.11 -1.32
CA GLY A 299 0.56 -1.69 -1.03
C GLY A 299 -0.05 -1.42 0.33
N TRP A 300 0.14 -0.23 0.82
CA TRP A 300 -0.51 0.26 2.02
C TRP A 300 -1.96 0.63 1.74
N VAL A 301 -2.86 0.21 2.63
CA VAL A 301 -4.27 0.60 2.66
C VAL A 301 -4.46 1.57 3.83
N PRO A 302 -4.40 2.90 3.59
CA PRO A 302 -4.54 3.91 4.63
C PRO A 302 -5.95 3.93 5.22
N GLU A 303 -6.09 4.48 6.42
CA GLU A 303 -7.39 4.87 6.97
C GLU A 303 -7.94 6.10 6.23
N LYS A 304 -9.26 6.17 6.09
CA LYS A 304 -9.90 7.42 5.64
C LYS A 304 -9.89 8.47 6.76
N PRO A 305 -9.87 9.78 6.39
CA PRO A 305 -9.79 10.87 7.37
C PRO A 305 -10.84 10.82 8.49
N GLU A 306 -12.04 10.37 8.18
CA GLU A 306 -13.15 10.27 9.14
C GLU A 306 -12.88 9.28 10.30
N ARG A 307 -11.94 8.32 10.12
CA ARG A 307 -11.56 7.38 11.17
C ARG A 307 -10.31 7.76 11.96
N SER A 308 -9.62 8.84 11.63
CA SER A 308 -8.33 9.19 12.26
C SER A 308 -8.37 9.22 13.80
N HIS A 309 -9.46 9.72 14.40
CA HIS A 309 -9.66 9.68 15.86
C HIS A 309 -9.96 8.27 16.36
N GLY A 310 -10.83 7.51 15.69
CA GLY A 310 -11.19 6.15 16.05
C GLY A 310 -10.02 5.17 15.98
N ALA A 311 -9.06 5.39 15.08
CA ALA A 311 -7.84 4.59 14.98
C ALA A 311 -6.99 4.66 16.26
N MET A 312 -6.85 5.84 16.86
CA MET A 312 -6.15 6.00 18.15
C MET A 312 -6.81 5.21 19.27
N GLU A 313 -8.14 5.22 19.33
CA GLU A 313 -8.90 4.45 20.33
C GLU A 313 -8.83 2.95 20.07
N ALA A 314 -8.84 2.52 18.81
CA ALA A 314 -8.71 1.12 18.41
C ALA A 314 -7.30 0.56 18.59
N GLY A 315 -6.27 1.42 18.67
CA GLY A 315 -4.88 1.03 18.88
C GLY A 315 -4.17 0.51 17.64
N TRP A 316 -4.76 0.67 16.43
CA TRP A 316 -4.18 0.27 15.18
C TRP A 316 -4.62 1.19 14.04
N SER A 317 -3.77 1.36 13.02
CA SER A 317 -4.05 2.15 11.83
C SER A 317 -3.19 1.68 10.66
N GLY A 318 -3.80 1.61 9.48
CA GLY A 318 -3.15 1.13 8.27
C GLY A 318 -3.08 -0.40 8.21
N VAL A 319 -3.04 -0.92 7.00
CA VAL A 319 -3.08 -2.36 6.69
C VAL A 319 -2.31 -2.60 5.41
N MET A 320 -1.68 -3.76 5.25
CA MET A 320 -1.15 -4.20 3.96
C MET A 320 -2.31 -4.69 3.08
N SER A 321 -2.28 -4.42 1.77
CA SER A 321 -3.25 -4.99 0.83
C SER A 321 -3.18 -6.51 0.78
N LEU A 322 -4.15 -7.16 0.17
CA LEU A 322 -4.01 -8.57 -0.24
C LEU A 322 -2.89 -8.72 -1.29
N PRO A 323 -2.27 -9.91 -1.39
CA PRO A 323 -1.32 -10.19 -2.46
C PRO A 323 -2.03 -10.17 -3.83
N ARG A 324 -1.52 -9.34 -4.74
CA ARG A 324 -2.08 -9.13 -6.08
C ARG A 324 -1.12 -9.63 -7.13
N VAL A 325 -1.52 -10.63 -7.90
CA VAL A 325 -0.73 -11.07 -9.06
C VAL A 325 -0.81 -10.00 -10.14
N LEU A 326 0.36 -9.56 -10.59
CA LEU A 326 0.54 -8.55 -11.63
C LEU A 326 0.92 -9.24 -12.94
N THR A 327 0.19 -8.94 -14.00
CA THR A 327 0.49 -9.39 -15.36
C THR A 327 0.41 -8.22 -16.34
N ALA A 328 1.05 -8.35 -17.50
CA ALA A 328 0.90 -7.41 -18.62
C ALA A 328 0.18 -8.11 -19.76
N ASP A 329 -0.72 -7.39 -20.43
CA ASP A 329 -1.31 -7.86 -21.69
C ASP A 329 -0.43 -7.50 -22.91
N GLY A 330 -0.86 -7.89 -24.11
CA GLY A 330 -0.08 -7.68 -25.35
C GLY A 330 0.22 -6.21 -25.68
N ASP A 331 -0.54 -5.27 -25.12
CA ASP A 331 -0.36 -3.82 -25.27
C ASP A 331 0.48 -3.23 -24.12
N ALA A 332 1.05 -4.07 -23.25
CA ALA A 332 1.80 -3.70 -22.03
C ALA A 332 0.95 -2.98 -20.96
N ALA A 333 -0.38 -3.06 -21.04
CA ALA A 333 -1.25 -2.62 -19.97
C ALA A 333 -1.24 -3.62 -18.80
N LEU A 334 -1.15 -3.12 -17.58
CA LEU A 334 -1.08 -3.98 -16.41
C LEU A 334 -2.46 -4.45 -15.94
N ARG A 335 -2.50 -5.68 -15.44
CA ARG A 335 -3.70 -6.31 -14.89
C ARG A 335 -3.40 -6.88 -13.52
N LEU A 336 -4.33 -6.70 -12.61
CA LEU A 336 -4.29 -7.20 -11.23
C LEU A 336 -5.31 -8.31 -11.03
N ALA A 337 -4.91 -9.38 -10.36
CA ALA A 337 -5.78 -10.44 -9.90
C ALA A 337 -5.43 -10.82 -8.44
N PRO A 338 -6.40 -11.31 -7.64
CA PRO A 338 -6.08 -11.80 -6.31
C PRO A 338 -5.17 -13.03 -6.40
N HIS A 339 -4.20 -13.15 -5.49
CA HIS A 339 -3.31 -14.30 -5.46
C HIS A 339 -4.09 -15.59 -5.21
N PRO A 340 -3.81 -16.71 -5.93
CA PRO A 340 -4.60 -17.94 -5.80
C PRO A 340 -4.60 -18.53 -4.39
N ASN A 341 -3.53 -18.34 -3.62
CA ASN A 341 -3.41 -18.86 -2.25
C ASN A 341 -4.47 -18.29 -1.28
N LEU A 342 -5.13 -17.17 -1.62
CA LEU A 342 -6.26 -16.64 -0.85
C LEU A 342 -7.42 -17.63 -0.75
N THR A 343 -7.51 -18.62 -1.63
CA THR A 343 -8.53 -19.68 -1.55
C THR A 343 -8.36 -20.59 -0.33
N ALA A 344 -7.18 -20.65 0.29
CA ALA A 344 -6.93 -21.40 1.52
C ALA A 344 -7.73 -20.85 2.72
N LEU A 345 -8.15 -19.58 2.65
CA LEU A 345 -8.96 -18.94 3.71
C LEU A 345 -10.46 -19.06 3.50
N GLU A 346 -10.92 -19.65 2.38
CA GLU A 346 -12.35 -19.77 2.12
C GLU A 346 -13.04 -20.69 3.15
N GLY A 347 -14.06 -20.13 3.80
CA GLY A 347 -14.90 -20.81 4.78
C GLY A 347 -16.28 -21.22 4.19
N PRO A 348 -17.32 -21.34 5.03
CA PRO A 348 -18.66 -21.73 4.63
C PRO A 348 -19.29 -20.76 3.63
N HIS A 349 -20.18 -21.29 2.77
CA HIS A 349 -21.01 -20.47 1.92
C HIS A 349 -22.01 -19.62 2.73
N PHE A 350 -22.29 -18.41 2.26
CA PHE A 350 -23.42 -17.64 2.74
C PHE A 350 -24.73 -18.39 2.45
N ARG A 351 -25.65 -18.34 3.41
CA ARG A 351 -26.97 -18.95 3.22
C ARG A 351 -27.80 -18.08 2.29
N GLN A 352 -28.27 -18.64 1.19
CA GLN A 352 -29.21 -17.97 0.29
C GLN A 352 -30.60 -17.87 0.96
N LEU A 353 -31.14 -16.66 0.99
CA LEU A 353 -32.49 -16.35 1.55
C LEU A 353 -33.50 -16.19 0.44
N THR A 354 -33.14 -15.50 -0.65
CA THR A 354 -33.91 -15.31 -1.87
C THR A 354 -32.94 -15.37 -3.05
N PRO A 355 -33.40 -15.44 -4.32
CA PRO A 355 -32.49 -15.36 -5.47
C PRO A 355 -31.60 -14.13 -5.52
N SER A 356 -31.95 -13.05 -4.79
CA SER A 356 -31.21 -11.79 -4.76
C SER A 356 -30.67 -11.41 -3.37
N SER A 357 -30.71 -12.32 -2.37
CA SER A 357 -30.16 -12.03 -1.05
C SER A 357 -29.56 -13.26 -0.36
N TRP A 358 -28.54 -13.00 0.47
CA TRP A 358 -27.80 -14.01 1.23
C TRP A 358 -27.50 -13.52 2.64
N ALA A 359 -27.42 -14.42 3.61
CA ALA A 359 -26.98 -14.13 4.97
C ALA A 359 -25.53 -14.61 5.15
N ALA A 360 -24.67 -13.72 5.65
CA ALA A 360 -23.31 -14.06 6.05
C ALA A 360 -23.33 -14.83 7.38
N PRO A 361 -22.48 -15.86 7.57
CA PRO A 361 -22.46 -16.64 8.80
C PRO A 361 -22.01 -15.80 10.01
N ASP A 362 -20.92 -15.03 9.90
CA ASP A 362 -20.32 -14.29 11.01
C ASP A 362 -19.69 -12.97 10.56
N GLY A 363 -20.37 -11.86 10.76
CA GLY A 363 -19.83 -10.50 10.58
C GLY A 363 -19.40 -10.15 9.15
N PRO A 364 -18.53 -9.15 8.99
CA PRO A 364 -18.22 -8.56 7.67
C PRO A 364 -17.24 -9.37 6.81
N ASN A 365 -16.59 -10.43 7.35
CA ASN A 365 -15.50 -11.11 6.66
C ASN A 365 -16.02 -12.09 5.61
N GLY A 366 -15.79 -11.79 4.33
CA GLY A 366 -16.29 -12.60 3.25
C GLY A 366 -15.62 -12.36 1.91
N ARG A 367 -15.79 -13.35 1.01
CA ARG A 367 -15.47 -13.27 -0.41
C ARG A 367 -16.75 -13.42 -1.22
N ILE A 368 -17.05 -12.42 -2.03
CA ILE A 368 -18.25 -12.36 -2.85
C ILE A 368 -17.83 -12.30 -4.31
N ARG A 369 -18.19 -13.30 -5.10
CA ARG A 369 -18.00 -13.29 -6.55
C ARG A 369 -19.33 -13.02 -7.23
N LEU A 370 -19.40 -11.93 -7.99
CA LEU A 370 -20.55 -11.52 -8.77
C LEU A 370 -20.18 -11.52 -10.24
N THR A 371 -20.90 -12.30 -11.04
CA THR A 371 -20.78 -12.27 -12.51
C THR A 371 -22.11 -11.78 -13.08
N PHE A 372 -22.09 -10.86 -14.04
CA PHE A 372 -23.28 -10.26 -14.62
C PHE A 372 -23.05 -9.72 -16.04
N ILE A 373 -24.13 -9.50 -16.80
CA ILE A 373 -24.11 -8.76 -18.05
C ILE A 373 -24.27 -7.28 -17.74
N GLY A 374 -23.22 -6.49 -18.03
CA GLY A 374 -23.09 -5.09 -17.63
C GLY A 374 -23.67 -4.10 -18.63
N THR A 375 -24.97 -4.20 -18.99
CA THR A 375 -25.64 -3.24 -19.89
C THR A 375 -26.44 -2.16 -19.17
N GLU A 376 -26.70 -2.32 -17.88
CA GLU A 376 -27.52 -1.44 -17.06
C GLU A 376 -26.93 -1.28 -15.66
N ALA A 377 -27.33 -0.20 -14.97
CA ALA A 377 -26.88 0.09 -13.62
C ALA A 377 -27.44 -0.90 -12.59
N GLY A 378 -26.64 -1.21 -11.58
CA GLY A 378 -27.03 -2.08 -10.48
C GLY A 378 -26.30 -1.72 -9.19
N ARG A 379 -26.86 -2.15 -8.05
CA ARG A 379 -26.29 -1.95 -6.72
C ARG A 379 -26.17 -3.28 -5.99
N LEU A 380 -25.01 -3.51 -5.37
CA LEU A 380 -24.78 -4.53 -4.37
C LEU A 380 -24.65 -3.85 -3.02
N THR A 381 -25.44 -4.31 -2.04
CA THR A 381 -25.35 -3.86 -0.65
C THR A 381 -24.97 -5.03 0.24
N PHE A 382 -23.96 -4.83 1.09
CA PHE A 382 -23.56 -5.79 2.11
C PHE A 382 -23.50 -5.07 3.46
N GLY A 383 -24.31 -5.54 4.43
CA GLY A 383 -24.37 -4.90 5.73
C GLY A 383 -25.43 -5.50 6.65
N GLY A 384 -25.52 -4.95 7.88
CA GLY A 384 -26.47 -5.32 8.91
C GLY A 384 -27.65 -4.32 9.02
N GLU A 385 -27.64 -3.50 10.06
CA GLU A 385 -28.56 -2.37 10.24
C GLU A 385 -28.09 -1.17 9.42
N GLY A 386 -28.20 -1.24 8.12
CA GLY A 386 -27.70 -0.27 7.16
C GLY A 386 -26.51 -0.82 6.33
N PRO A 387 -26.12 -0.12 5.28
CA PRO A 387 -25.07 -0.56 4.41
C PRO A 387 -23.70 -0.43 5.10
N PHE A 388 -22.91 -1.51 5.04
CA PHE A 388 -21.48 -1.52 5.36
C PHE A 388 -20.65 -1.31 4.09
N LEU A 389 -21.01 -2.01 3.02
CA LEU A 389 -20.52 -1.81 1.67
C LEU A 389 -21.71 -1.50 0.76
N GLU A 390 -21.66 -0.33 0.11
CA GLU A 390 -22.48 0.00 -1.06
C GLU A 390 -21.59 0.01 -2.28
N LEU A 391 -21.87 -0.87 -3.22
CA LEU A 391 -21.17 -0.97 -4.48
C LEU A 391 -22.15 -0.70 -5.62
N ASP A 392 -21.91 0.37 -6.35
CA ASP A 392 -22.69 0.75 -7.53
C ASP A 392 -21.90 0.44 -8.80
N TYR A 393 -22.55 -0.14 -9.76
CA TYR A 393 -22.09 -0.24 -11.14
C TYR A 393 -23.00 0.61 -12.04
N ASP A 394 -22.41 1.51 -12.82
CA ASP A 394 -23.12 2.35 -13.78
C ASP A 394 -22.26 2.49 -15.05
N PRO A 395 -22.60 1.76 -16.14
CA PRO A 395 -21.81 1.75 -17.37
C PRO A 395 -21.82 3.10 -18.11
N TYR A 396 -22.66 4.05 -17.68
CA TYR A 396 -22.79 5.38 -18.28
C TYR A 396 -21.97 6.48 -17.55
N ARG A 397 -21.07 6.07 -16.65
CA ARG A 397 -20.14 6.99 -15.95
C ARG A 397 -18.68 6.70 -16.29
N PRO A 398 -18.19 7.12 -17.48
CA PRO A 398 -16.87 6.77 -17.98
C PRO A 398 -15.73 7.05 -16.97
N GLY A 399 -14.90 6.03 -16.71
CA GLY A 399 -13.79 6.08 -15.76
C GLY A 399 -14.19 5.93 -14.29
N LYS A 400 -15.49 5.83 -13.99
CA LYS A 400 -16.08 5.65 -12.64
C LYS A 400 -17.27 4.71 -12.68
N GLU A 401 -17.25 3.73 -13.56
CA GLU A 401 -18.33 2.79 -13.72
C GLU A 401 -18.57 1.93 -12.48
N LEU A 402 -17.49 1.70 -11.70
CA LEU A 402 -17.54 1.03 -10.41
C LEU A 402 -17.32 2.04 -9.30
N MET A 403 -18.24 2.11 -8.34
CA MET A 403 -18.14 2.96 -7.15
C MET A 403 -18.37 2.12 -5.90
N ALA A 404 -17.55 2.31 -4.86
CA ALA A 404 -17.71 1.63 -3.58
C ALA A 404 -17.36 2.59 -2.43
N ASN A 405 -18.30 2.85 -1.52
CA ASN A 405 -18.12 3.68 -0.33
C ASN A 405 -17.40 5.02 -0.63
N GLY A 406 -17.76 5.67 -1.75
CA GLY A 406 -17.19 6.97 -2.16
C GLY A 406 -15.92 6.90 -3.02
N ASP A 407 -15.25 5.75 -3.10
CA ASP A 407 -14.15 5.53 -4.03
C ASP A 407 -14.66 5.01 -5.38
N SER A 408 -13.89 5.18 -6.46
CA SER A 408 -14.30 4.75 -7.79
C SER A 408 -13.15 4.22 -8.64
N ALA A 409 -13.50 3.35 -9.60
CA ALA A 409 -12.56 2.78 -10.56
C ALA A 409 -13.23 2.57 -11.92
N PRO A 410 -12.46 2.50 -13.02
CA PRO A 410 -12.99 2.12 -14.32
C PRO A 410 -13.41 0.64 -14.34
N LEU A 411 -14.57 0.38 -14.92
CA LEU A 411 -15.05 -0.96 -15.29
C LEU A 411 -15.76 -0.87 -16.64
N PRO A 412 -15.00 -0.89 -17.75
CA PRO A 412 -15.55 -0.73 -19.08
C PRO A 412 -16.65 -1.73 -19.40
N LEU A 413 -17.60 -1.30 -20.21
CA LEU A 413 -18.68 -2.15 -20.69
C LEU A 413 -18.12 -3.41 -21.36
N ALA A 414 -18.52 -4.57 -20.87
CA ALA A 414 -18.16 -5.87 -21.42
C ALA A 414 -19.38 -6.79 -21.55
N ALA A 415 -19.29 -7.77 -22.42
CA ALA A 415 -20.36 -8.76 -22.60
C ALA A 415 -20.71 -9.47 -21.30
N ARG A 416 -19.71 -9.70 -20.45
CA ARG A 416 -19.86 -10.22 -19.09
C ARG A 416 -18.78 -9.61 -18.19
N ASN A 417 -19.18 -9.07 -17.07
CA ASN A 417 -18.31 -8.58 -16.01
C ASN A 417 -18.25 -9.58 -14.86
N MET A 418 -17.12 -9.61 -14.18
CA MET A 418 -16.93 -10.34 -12.91
C MET A 418 -16.29 -9.38 -11.90
N LEU A 419 -16.82 -9.38 -10.70
CA LEU A 419 -16.27 -8.77 -9.52
C LEU A 419 -15.91 -9.87 -8.51
N ASP A 420 -14.68 -9.86 -8.01
CA ASP A 420 -14.22 -10.71 -6.92
C ASP A 420 -13.91 -9.79 -5.72
N ILE A 421 -14.83 -9.76 -4.77
CA ILE A 421 -14.88 -8.77 -3.69
C ILE A 421 -14.46 -9.45 -2.40
N PHE A 422 -13.42 -8.90 -1.75
CA PHE A 422 -12.94 -9.32 -0.45
C PHE A 422 -13.32 -8.27 0.58
N VAL A 423 -14.01 -8.67 1.64
CA VAL A 423 -14.38 -7.82 2.78
C VAL A 423 -13.71 -8.38 4.01
N ASP A 424 -12.84 -7.60 4.66
CA ASP A 424 -12.10 -8.01 5.84
C ASP A 424 -12.03 -6.88 6.88
N GLY A 425 -12.82 -7.01 7.92
CA GLY A 425 -13.00 -5.90 8.84
C GLY A 425 -13.41 -4.65 8.08
N SER A 426 -12.64 -3.57 8.21
CA SER A 426 -12.90 -2.31 7.52
C SER A 426 -12.33 -2.24 6.10
N VAL A 427 -11.63 -3.25 5.61
CA VAL A 427 -11.02 -3.25 4.27
C VAL A 427 -11.91 -3.93 3.26
N VAL A 428 -12.06 -3.32 2.08
CA VAL A 428 -12.74 -3.92 0.93
C VAL A 428 -11.84 -3.80 -0.28
N GLU A 429 -11.52 -4.94 -0.90
CA GLU A 429 -10.79 -5.00 -2.17
C GLU A 429 -11.66 -5.65 -3.25
N ILE A 430 -11.80 -4.98 -4.38
CA ILE A 430 -12.67 -5.38 -5.48
C ILE A 430 -11.84 -5.58 -6.73
N PHE A 431 -11.63 -6.82 -7.12
CA PHE A 431 -10.94 -7.19 -8.36
C PHE A 431 -11.97 -7.36 -9.48
N THR A 432 -11.66 -6.80 -10.64
CA THR A 432 -12.56 -6.83 -11.79
C THR A 432 -12.02 -7.75 -12.89
N SER A 433 -12.90 -8.22 -13.76
CA SER A 433 -12.50 -8.98 -14.97
C SER A 433 -11.64 -8.17 -15.94
N SER A 434 -11.66 -6.84 -15.87
CA SER A 434 -10.78 -5.97 -16.65
C SER A 434 -9.36 -5.86 -16.08
N GLY A 435 -9.07 -6.49 -14.94
CA GLY A 435 -7.76 -6.45 -14.30
C GLY A 435 -7.52 -5.19 -13.45
N VAL A 436 -8.56 -4.43 -13.16
CA VAL A 436 -8.53 -3.28 -12.24
C VAL A 436 -8.84 -3.77 -10.83
N CYS A 437 -8.22 -3.17 -9.82
CA CYS A 437 -8.55 -3.36 -8.42
C CYS A 437 -8.95 -2.02 -7.79
N LEU A 438 -10.14 -1.97 -7.18
CA LEU A 438 -10.60 -0.86 -6.34
C LEU A 438 -10.48 -1.27 -4.88
N THR A 439 -9.75 -0.49 -4.09
CA THR A 439 -9.62 -0.67 -2.64
C THR A 439 -10.36 0.43 -1.93
N THR A 440 -11.18 0.09 -0.95
CA THR A 440 -11.90 1.08 -0.13
C THR A 440 -11.96 0.67 1.33
N ARG A 441 -12.41 1.58 2.18
CA ARG A 441 -12.70 1.33 3.59
C ARG A 441 -14.19 1.37 3.84
N ALA A 442 -14.62 0.57 4.82
CA ALA A 442 -15.98 0.48 5.31
C ALA A 442 -16.02 0.59 6.84
N TYR A 443 -16.78 1.53 7.38
CA TYR A 443 -16.84 1.83 8.82
C TYR A 443 -18.28 1.83 9.34
N GLY A 444 -19.08 0.88 8.87
CA GLY A 444 -20.47 0.74 9.31
C GLY A 444 -20.62 0.00 10.65
N ASN A 445 -21.88 -0.14 11.09
CA ASN A 445 -22.21 -0.96 12.26
C ASN A 445 -21.92 -2.44 11.98
N THR A 446 -21.16 -3.09 12.85
CA THR A 446 -20.75 -4.49 12.75
C THR A 446 -21.47 -5.41 13.73
N ASP A 447 -22.39 -4.89 14.58
CA ASP A 447 -23.04 -5.66 15.63
C ASP A 447 -24.24 -6.47 15.15
N ALA A 448 -24.82 -6.08 14.01
CA ALA A 448 -25.96 -6.78 13.42
C ALA A 448 -25.54 -7.94 12.51
N ALA A 449 -26.45 -8.86 12.25
CA ALA A 449 -26.24 -9.93 11.25
C ALA A 449 -26.12 -9.34 9.86
N PHE A 450 -25.06 -9.70 9.13
CA PHE A 450 -24.78 -9.20 7.80
C PHE A 450 -25.61 -9.92 6.73
N LYS A 451 -26.11 -9.15 5.76
CA LYS A 451 -26.82 -9.64 4.58
C LYS A 451 -26.19 -9.04 3.33
N LEU A 452 -26.18 -9.82 2.27
CA LEU A 452 -25.84 -9.39 0.92
C LEU A 452 -27.14 -9.27 0.11
N SER A 453 -27.35 -8.14 -0.56
CA SER A 453 -28.49 -7.89 -1.43
C SER A 453 -28.05 -7.35 -2.78
N LEU A 454 -28.76 -7.72 -3.84
CA LEU A 454 -28.61 -7.16 -5.18
C LEU A 454 -29.88 -6.42 -5.56
N GLU A 455 -29.72 -5.20 -6.06
CA GLU A 455 -30.80 -4.34 -6.55
C GLU A 455 -30.49 -3.86 -7.97
N GLY A 456 -31.51 -3.50 -8.72
CA GLY A 456 -31.36 -3.06 -10.11
C GLY A 456 -31.24 -4.22 -11.10
N THR A 457 -30.72 -3.93 -12.28
CA THR A 457 -30.73 -4.85 -13.44
C THR A 457 -29.37 -5.51 -13.67
N PHE A 458 -28.81 -6.18 -12.67
CA PHE A 458 -27.75 -7.15 -12.92
C PHE A 458 -28.30 -8.34 -13.71
N ARG A 459 -28.33 -8.22 -15.06
CA ARG A 459 -28.85 -9.30 -15.91
C ARG A 459 -27.97 -10.54 -15.78
N GLU A 460 -28.61 -11.70 -15.70
CA GLU A 460 -27.97 -13.01 -15.57
C GLU A 460 -26.92 -13.05 -14.43
N ALA A 461 -27.25 -12.41 -13.30
CA ALA A 461 -26.35 -12.38 -12.16
C ALA A 461 -26.17 -13.78 -11.59
N VAL A 462 -24.90 -14.17 -11.43
CA VAL A 462 -24.49 -15.36 -10.67
C VAL A 462 -23.65 -14.90 -9.49
N VAL A 463 -24.08 -15.28 -8.29
CA VAL A 463 -23.40 -14.95 -7.04
C VAL A 463 -22.87 -16.21 -6.37
N SER A 464 -21.60 -16.16 -5.95
CA SER A 464 -21.02 -17.08 -4.97
C SER A 464 -20.47 -16.26 -3.82
N ALA A 465 -20.92 -16.52 -2.61
CA ALA A 465 -20.51 -15.78 -1.42
C ALA A 465 -20.10 -16.76 -0.31
N ARG A 466 -18.92 -16.53 0.29
CA ARG A 466 -18.31 -17.35 1.33
C ARG A 466 -17.80 -16.48 2.47
N ALA A 467 -17.81 -17.03 3.68
CA ALA A 467 -17.03 -16.48 4.78
C ALA A 467 -15.52 -16.66 4.48
N MET A 468 -14.71 -15.77 5.04
CA MET A 468 -13.25 -15.91 5.04
C MET A 468 -12.79 -16.17 6.48
N ASN A 469 -11.92 -17.15 6.64
CA ASN A 469 -11.34 -17.49 7.93
C ASN A 469 -10.22 -16.52 8.29
N PRO A 470 -10.02 -16.21 9.58
CA PRO A 470 -8.88 -15.44 10.02
C PRO A 470 -7.58 -16.21 9.79
N ILE A 471 -6.48 -15.51 9.57
CA ILE A 471 -5.15 -16.12 9.37
C ILE A 471 -4.51 -16.61 10.67
N SER A 472 -5.05 -16.21 11.81
CA SER A 472 -4.61 -16.69 13.12
C SER A 472 -5.80 -16.90 14.08
N PRO A 473 -5.69 -17.85 15.01
CA PRO A 473 -6.76 -18.11 15.99
C PRO A 473 -7.02 -16.96 16.95
N ASP A 474 -6.01 -16.16 17.26
CA ASP A 474 -6.10 -15.01 18.15
C ASP A 474 -6.62 -13.75 17.45
N ARG A 475 -6.83 -13.79 16.13
CA ARG A 475 -7.30 -12.67 15.31
C ARG A 475 -6.34 -11.47 15.26
N LEU A 476 -5.10 -11.62 15.67
CA LEU A 476 -4.07 -10.57 15.72
C LEU A 476 -2.91 -10.79 14.74
N THR A 477 -3.02 -11.76 13.84
CA THR A 477 -1.92 -12.16 12.94
C THR A 477 -0.75 -12.74 13.74
N SER A 478 -1.01 -13.80 14.52
CA SER A 478 -0.14 -14.49 15.47
C SER A 478 0.58 -13.56 16.48
N SER A 479 0.47 -13.91 17.75
CA SER A 479 1.25 -13.24 18.79
C SER A 479 2.75 -13.50 18.54
N PRO A 480 3.62 -12.51 18.73
CA PRO A 480 5.03 -12.79 18.82
C PRO A 480 5.25 -13.83 19.94
N VAL A 481 5.97 -14.87 19.62
CA VAL A 481 6.36 -15.91 20.58
C VAL A 481 7.32 -15.32 21.60
#